data_4780c0951c70fac95e7a05b2643ad15f
#
_entry.id   4780c0951c70fac95e7a05b2643ad15f
#
_cell.length_a   1.000
_cell.length_b   1.000
_cell.length_c   1.000
_cell.angle_alpha   90.00
_cell.angle_beta   90.00
_cell.angle_gamma   90.00
#
_symmetry.space_group_name_H-M   'P 1'
#
loop_
_entity.id
_entity.type
_entity.pdbx_description
1 polymer ?
#
loop_
_entity_poly.entity_id
_entity_poly.type
_entity_poly.pdbx_seq_one_letter_code
_entity_poly.pdbx_strand_id
1 'polypeptide(L)'
;MRKFLDLLPLLSALAFPALVLAQAAPTQVTPAQATVGASAAVSPAPAPNDYSKPENWLCLPERQDACAVDLTTTVIATDGKMREEAWTPAVDPKVDCFYVYPTVSLEPMISSDMMQGPAEKAVVRTQLARFGSVCRLFAPMYRQVTMFGLLARMSGKPIPQAQALAYSDVADAWHYYLEHDNHGRGVILIGHSQGAGLLRQLLQKEIDGKPIESRIVVAALVGGTVDVPKGADVGGSFKHMSLCRSASQMGCIITYESFPADYPPAPGGLFGAAAGEGMVAACTNPAALGGGSGRLHAYLST
;
A
#
# COMPACT_ATOMS: atom_id res chain seq x y z
N MET A 1 4.67 -55.50 8.32
CA MET A 1 5.92 -56.28 8.23
C MET A 1 7.09 -55.35 8.51
N ARG A 2 7.87 -55.73 9.56
CA ARG A 2 9.25 -55.30 9.96
C ARG A 2 9.47 -53.79 10.19
N LYS A 3 9.49 -53.28 11.46
CA LYS A 3 10.52 -53.38 12.50
C LYS A 3 11.88 -52.84 12.06
N PHE A 4 12.29 -51.70 12.61
CA PHE A 4 13.63 -51.53 13.18
C PHE A 4 13.55 -50.55 14.34
N LEU A 5 13.83 -51.10 15.44
CA LEU A 5 14.07 -50.76 16.81
C LEU A 5 15.54 -50.26 16.96
N ASP A 6 15.71 -49.46 17.98
CA ASP A 6 16.87 -49.33 18.91
C ASP A 6 18.19 -48.72 18.43
N LEU A 7 18.56 -47.63 19.13
CA LEU A 7 19.83 -47.50 19.80
C LEU A 7 19.92 -46.20 20.64
N LEU A 8 19.57 -46.32 21.95
CA LEU A 8 20.34 -45.68 23.04
C LEU A 8 21.38 -46.73 23.48
N PRO A 9 22.57 -46.43 24.06
CA PRO A 9 22.83 -45.57 25.19
C PRO A 9 24.22 -44.86 25.18
N LEU A 10 24.49 -43.96 26.11
CA LEU A 10 25.57 -44.03 27.09
C LEU A 10 25.70 -42.71 27.88
N LEU A 11 25.28 -42.79 29.13
CA LEU A 11 25.70 -41.85 30.17
C LEU A 11 27.20 -42.02 30.43
N SER A 12 27.96 -40.92 30.43
CA SER A 12 29.27 -40.86 31.08
C SER A 12 29.23 -39.72 32.10
N ALA A 13 29.23 -40.13 33.36
CA ALA A 13 29.38 -39.25 34.52
C ALA A 13 30.82 -38.75 34.58
N LEU A 14 31.02 -37.44 34.49
CA LEU A 14 32.28 -36.78 34.83
C LEU A 14 32.12 -36.05 36.17
N ALA A 15 32.81 -36.57 37.18
CA ALA A 15 32.96 -35.98 38.51
C ALA A 15 33.84 -34.73 38.43
N PHE A 16 33.33 -33.60 38.89
CA PHE A 16 34.15 -32.37 39.12
C PHE A 16 34.55 -32.28 40.57
N PRO A 17 35.82 -31.91 40.88
CA PRO A 17 36.25 -31.69 42.25
C PRO A 17 35.72 -30.39 42.82
N ALA A 18 35.34 -30.44 44.08
CA ALA A 18 34.88 -29.31 44.87
C ALA A 18 35.98 -28.25 45.06
N LEU A 19 35.74 -27.04 44.52
CA LEU A 19 36.59 -25.88 44.78
C LEU A 19 36.05 -25.15 46.01
N VAL A 20 36.88 -25.05 47.05
CA VAL A 20 36.60 -24.28 48.28
C VAL A 20 36.61 -22.79 47.95
N LEU A 21 35.47 -22.13 48.03
CA LEU A 21 35.38 -20.68 47.91
C LEU A 21 35.65 -20.03 49.27
N ALA A 22 36.73 -19.29 49.34
CA ALA A 22 37.01 -18.38 50.44
C ALA A 22 36.01 -17.21 50.42
N GLN A 23 35.30 -16.99 51.52
CA GLN A 23 34.38 -15.86 51.69
C GLN A 23 35.17 -14.56 51.87
N ALA A 24 35.12 -13.67 50.90
CA ALA A 24 35.57 -12.29 51.01
C ALA A 24 34.43 -11.43 51.60
N ALA A 25 34.75 -10.59 52.56
CA ALA A 25 33.82 -9.68 53.26
C ALA A 25 33.17 -8.67 52.30
N PRO A 26 31.93 -8.23 52.53
CA PRO A 26 31.25 -7.30 51.66
C PRO A 26 31.82 -5.88 51.77
N THR A 27 32.39 -5.40 50.69
CA THR A 27 32.73 -3.99 50.52
C THR A 27 31.42 -3.22 50.25
N GLN A 28 31.10 -2.27 51.08
CA GLN A 28 29.98 -1.34 50.88
C GLN A 28 30.28 -0.46 49.64
N VAL A 29 29.54 -0.68 48.56
CA VAL A 29 29.57 0.20 47.42
C VAL A 29 28.50 1.26 47.63
N THR A 30 28.91 2.49 47.83
CA THR A 30 28.04 3.68 47.84
C THR A 30 27.34 3.78 46.48
N PRO A 31 26.02 3.96 46.40
CA PRO A 31 25.37 4.11 45.10
C PRO A 31 25.77 5.45 44.49
N ALA A 32 26.52 5.38 43.39
CA ALA A 32 26.69 6.53 42.50
C ALA A 32 25.35 6.95 41.98
N GLN A 33 24.93 8.17 42.22
CA GLN A 33 23.76 8.77 41.58
C GLN A 33 23.98 8.79 40.08
N ALA A 34 23.26 7.92 39.38
CA ALA A 34 23.17 7.98 37.95
C ALA A 34 22.43 9.28 37.59
N THR A 35 23.17 10.21 37.02
CA THR A 35 22.58 11.41 36.36
C THR A 35 21.75 10.92 35.20
N VAL A 36 20.43 10.88 35.40
CA VAL A 36 19.44 10.73 34.32
C VAL A 36 19.45 12.06 33.57
N GLY A 37 20.03 12.07 32.40
CA GLY A 37 20.09 13.31 31.63
C GLY A 37 20.76 13.18 30.28
N ALA A 38 20.27 12.28 29.43
CA ALA A 38 20.39 12.48 27.99
C ALA A 38 18.97 12.38 27.44
N SER A 39 18.28 13.52 27.43
CA SER A 39 17.13 13.70 26.55
C SER A 39 17.64 13.42 25.14
N ALA A 40 17.24 12.28 24.56
CA ALA A 40 17.51 12.01 23.16
C ALA A 40 16.91 13.19 22.39
N ALA A 41 17.75 13.99 21.76
CA ALA A 41 17.31 15.07 20.90
C ALA A 41 16.40 14.45 19.85
N VAL A 42 15.12 14.74 19.90
CA VAL A 42 14.17 14.35 18.87
C VAL A 42 14.63 15.05 17.61
N SER A 43 15.11 14.30 16.62
CA SER A 43 15.46 14.87 15.33
C SER A 43 14.23 15.61 14.80
N PRO A 44 14.39 16.84 14.27
CA PRO A 44 13.27 17.60 13.73
C PRO A 44 12.57 16.74 12.66
N ALA A 45 11.24 16.83 12.61
CA ALA A 45 10.47 16.17 11.56
C ALA A 45 10.97 16.61 10.19
N PRO A 46 11.07 15.72 9.20
CA PRO A 46 11.45 16.09 7.84
C PRO A 46 10.54 17.20 7.30
N ALA A 47 11.12 18.15 6.57
CA ALA A 47 10.34 19.24 5.97
C ALA A 47 9.27 18.66 4.99
N PRO A 48 8.10 19.31 4.88
CA PRO A 48 7.11 19.00 3.87
C PRO A 48 7.67 19.07 2.45
N ASN A 49 7.16 18.27 1.54
CA ASN A 49 7.49 18.37 0.13
C ASN A 49 6.73 19.52 -0.52
N ASP A 50 7.35 20.14 -1.51
CA ASP A 50 6.75 21.24 -2.28
C ASP A 50 6.10 20.70 -3.55
N TYR A 51 4.79 20.45 -3.53
CA TYR A 51 4.04 19.92 -4.66
C TYR A 51 3.70 20.98 -5.73
N SER A 52 4.11 22.24 -5.56
CA SER A 52 4.13 23.21 -6.66
C SER A 52 5.21 22.88 -7.70
N LYS A 53 6.17 22.04 -7.32
CA LYS A 53 7.28 21.60 -8.17
C LYS A 53 6.88 20.39 -9.00
N PRO A 54 6.94 20.51 -10.34
CA PRO A 54 6.58 19.41 -11.23
C PRO A 54 7.41 18.13 -11.06
N GLU A 55 8.65 18.23 -10.59
CA GLU A 55 9.51 17.07 -10.31
C GLU A 55 9.01 16.20 -9.15
N ASN A 56 8.12 16.72 -8.30
CA ASN A 56 7.48 15.97 -7.23
C ASN A 56 6.21 15.22 -7.70
N TRP A 57 6.02 15.11 -9.01
CA TRP A 57 4.95 14.37 -9.66
C TRP A 57 5.51 13.44 -10.74
N LEU A 58 5.15 12.17 -10.66
CA LEU A 58 5.42 11.19 -11.73
C LEU A 58 4.56 11.43 -12.96
N CYS A 59 3.31 11.87 -12.73
CA CYS A 59 2.35 12.17 -13.78
C CYS A 59 1.58 13.44 -13.43
N LEU A 60 1.52 14.35 -14.38
CA LEU A 60 0.66 15.53 -14.40
C LEU A 60 0.03 15.68 -15.80
N PRO A 61 -1.18 16.23 -15.90
CA PRO A 61 -1.80 16.52 -17.20
C PRO A 61 -0.89 17.37 -18.08
N GLU A 62 -1.00 17.16 -19.42
CA GLU A 62 -0.34 17.97 -20.44
C GLU A 62 1.21 17.94 -20.42
N ARG A 63 1.80 16.99 -19.68
CA ARG A 63 3.26 16.82 -19.61
C ARG A 63 3.72 15.57 -20.36
N GLN A 64 4.97 15.68 -20.88
CA GLN A 64 5.72 14.52 -21.38
C GLN A 64 6.46 13.87 -20.19
N ASP A 65 5.77 13.01 -19.46
CA ASP A 65 6.25 12.37 -18.24
C ASP A 65 6.08 10.84 -18.27
N ALA A 66 6.15 10.18 -17.11
CA ALA A 66 6.10 8.73 -17.01
C ALA A 66 4.75 8.12 -17.48
N CYS A 67 3.67 8.93 -17.55
CA CYS A 67 2.36 8.50 -18.04
C CYS A 67 2.11 8.80 -19.52
N ALA A 68 2.94 9.66 -20.14
CA ALA A 68 2.80 10.04 -21.54
C ALA A 68 3.45 8.99 -22.46
N VAL A 69 2.86 7.80 -22.50
CA VAL A 69 3.39 6.63 -23.22
C VAL A 69 2.35 6.10 -24.20
N ASP A 70 2.83 5.60 -25.34
CA ASP A 70 1.98 4.80 -26.26
C ASP A 70 1.72 3.42 -25.64
N LEU A 71 0.44 3.11 -25.44
CA LEU A 71 -0.04 1.85 -24.92
C LEU A 71 -0.78 1.02 -25.96
N THR A 72 -0.56 1.29 -27.25
CA THR A 72 -1.02 0.45 -28.35
C THR A 72 -0.56 -0.99 -28.11
N THR A 73 -1.46 -1.94 -28.30
CA THR A 73 -1.30 -3.31 -27.81
C THR A 73 -1.61 -4.29 -28.93
N THR A 74 -0.88 -5.39 -29.01
CA THR A 74 -1.23 -6.52 -29.88
C THR A 74 -2.21 -7.44 -29.15
N VAL A 75 -3.41 -7.57 -29.68
CA VAL A 75 -4.40 -8.53 -29.20
C VAL A 75 -4.15 -9.86 -29.89
N ILE A 76 -3.97 -10.92 -29.09
CA ILE A 76 -3.83 -12.30 -29.57
C ILE A 76 -5.13 -13.03 -29.30
N ALA A 77 -5.84 -13.43 -30.36
CA ALA A 77 -7.06 -14.20 -30.26
C ALA A 77 -6.78 -15.67 -29.94
N THR A 78 -7.81 -16.40 -29.50
CA THR A 78 -7.68 -17.84 -29.15
C THR A 78 -7.30 -18.72 -30.34
N ASP A 79 -7.57 -18.27 -31.57
CA ASP A 79 -7.16 -18.94 -32.83
C ASP A 79 -5.74 -18.53 -33.28
N GLY A 80 -5.01 -17.74 -32.47
CA GLY A 80 -3.67 -17.25 -32.73
C GLY A 80 -3.60 -16.04 -33.68
N LYS A 81 -4.73 -15.55 -34.20
CA LYS A 81 -4.73 -14.33 -35.00
C LYS A 81 -4.37 -13.13 -34.13
N MET A 82 -3.57 -12.25 -34.73
CA MET A 82 -3.15 -11.01 -34.07
C MET A 82 -3.78 -9.81 -34.76
N ARG A 83 -4.15 -8.82 -33.95
CA ARG A 83 -4.57 -7.50 -34.42
C ARG A 83 -4.01 -6.42 -33.50
N GLU A 84 -3.77 -5.26 -34.05
CA GLU A 84 -3.41 -4.10 -33.26
C GLU A 84 -4.66 -3.49 -32.62
N GLU A 85 -4.54 -3.08 -31.37
CA GLU A 85 -5.50 -2.27 -30.64
C GLU A 85 -4.82 -0.95 -30.29
N ALA A 86 -5.15 0.09 -31.04
CA ALA A 86 -4.63 1.42 -30.82
C ALA A 86 -5.11 1.95 -29.47
N TRP A 87 -4.21 2.59 -28.73
CA TRP A 87 -4.54 3.31 -27.51
C TRP A 87 -4.52 4.80 -27.78
N THR A 88 -5.55 5.49 -27.28
CA THR A 88 -5.65 6.94 -27.43
C THR A 88 -6.03 7.56 -26.08
N PRO A 89 -5.31 8.59 -25.61
CA PRO A 89 -5.72 9.32 -24.43
C PRO A 89 -7.03 10.04 -24.65
N ALA A 90 -7.82 10.22 -23.59
CA ALA A 90 -9.06 10.97 -23.64
C ALA A 90 -8.77 12.44 -23.98
N VAL A 91 -9.61 13.02 -24.83
CA VAL A 91 -9.60 14.46 -25.09
C VAL A 91 -10.54 15.14 -24.09
N ASP A 92 -10.02 16.06 -23.27
CA ASP A 92 -10.77 16.78 -22.23
C ASP A 92 -11.61 15.87 -21.30
N PRO A 93 -11.01 14.89 -20.61
CA PRO A 93 -11.75 14.01 -19.72
C PRO A 93 -12.39 14.81 -18.57
N LYS A 94 -13.58 14.38 -18.11
CA LYS A 94 -14.36 15.12 -17.10
C LYS A 94 -14.00 14.75 -15.67
N VAL A 95 -13.18 13.74 -15.49
CA VAL A 95 -12.73 13.23 -14.19
C VAL A 95 -11.21 13.21 -14.10
N ASP A 96 -10.70 13.20 -12.88
CA ASP A 96 -9.30 13.07 -12.57
C ASP A 96 -9.02 11.71 -11.93
N CYS A 97 -7.88 11.12 -12.23
CA CYS A 97 -7.35 9.94 -11.52
C CYS A 97 -6.20 10.39 -10.64
N PHE A 98 -6.36 10.28 -9.34
CA PHE A 98 -5.30 10.52 -8.35
C PHE A 98 -4.77 9.17 -7.87
N TYR A 99 -3.51 8.89 -8.17
CA TYR A 99 -2.92 7.58 -7.96
C TYR A 99 -1.79 7.60 -6.94
N VAL A 100 -1.83 6.66 -6.00
CA VAL A 100 -0.76 6.42 -5.03
C VAL A 100 -0.22 5.01 -5.23
N TYR A 101 1.06 4.93 -5.63
CA TYR A 101 1.73 3.70 -6.05
C TYR A 101 2.13 2.81 -4.85
N PRO A 102 2.42 1.52 -5.08
CA PRO A 102 2.88 0.59 -4.04
C PRO A 102 4.35 0.82 -3.66
N THR A 103 4.84 0.07 -2.68
CA THR A 103 6.28 -0.04 -2.39
C THR A 103 7.03 -0.53 -3.61
N VAL A 104 7.92 0.30 -4.16
CA VAL A 104 8.78 -0.03 -5.31
C VAL A 104 10.25 0.32 -5.08
N SER A 105 10.56 1.20 -4.12
CA SER A 105 11.95 1.58 -3.84
C SER A 105 12.75 0.43 -3.22
N LEU A 106 13.94 0.21 -3.77
CA LEU A 106 14.95 -0.74 -3.26
C LEU A 106 16.05 -0.04 -2.47
N GLU A 107 15.90 1.23 -2.13
CA GLU A 107 16.86 1.94 -1.29
C GLU A 107 17.08 1.24 0.05
N PRO A 108 18.33 1.20 0.55
CA PRO A 108 18.66 0.50 1.79
C PRO A 108 18.34 1.35 3.04
N MET A 109 17.24 2.09 3.00
CA MET A 109 16.70 2.94 4.07
C MET A 109 15.23 2.62 4.31
N ILE A 110 14.70 3.03 5.46
CA ILE A 110 13.29 2.77 5.81
C ILE A 110 12.32 3.58 4.93
N SER A 111 12.66 4.83 4.64
CA SER A 111 11.91 5.72 3.72
C SER A 111 12.75 6.03 2.51
N SER A 112 12.15 6.12 1.33
CA SER A 112 12.81 6.58 0.11
C SER A 112 13.07 8.09 0.15
N ASP A 113 13.89 8.53 -0.79
CA ASP A 113 13.96 9.94 -1.17
C ASP A 113 12.78 10.34 -2.10
N MET A 114 12.90 11.53 -2.73
CA MET A 114 11.92 12.06 -3.70
C MET A 114 12.42 11.97 -5.15
N MET A 115 13.46 11.19 -5.41
CA MET A 115 13.98 11.02 -6.77
C MET A 115 13.13 10.05 -7.59
N GLN A 116 12.73 10.47 -8.77
CA GLN A 116 11.97 9.63 -9.71
C GLN A 116 12.87 8.57 -10.35
N GLY A 117 12.92 7.41 -9.73
CA GLY A 117 13.66 6.25 -10.22
C GLY A 117 12.97 5.47 -11.34
N PRO A 118 13.67 4.50 -11.93
CA PRO A 118 13.07 3.60 -12.93
C PRO A 118 11.88 2.79 -12.40
N ALA A 119 11.89 2.41 -11.12
CA ALA A 119 10.83 1.62 -10.49
C ALA A 119 9.53 2.42 -10.36
N GLU A 120 9.62 3.69 -9.92
CA GLU A 120 8.49 4.61 -9.83
C GLU A 120 7.89 4.89 -11.21
N LYS A 121 8.73 5.11 -12.23
CA LYS A 121 8.28 5.29 -13.62
C LYS A 121 7.64 4.03 -14.20
N ALA A 122 8.18 2.86 -13.91
CA ALA A 122 7.63 1.60 -14.39
C ALA A 122 6.26 1.31 -13.78
N VAL A 123 6.05 1.56 -12.49
CA VAL A 123 4.77 1.26 -11.83
C VAL A 123 3.63 2.14 -12.33
N VAL A 124 3.86 3.44 -12.58
CA VAL A 124 2.81 4.29 -13.14
C VAL A 124 2.47 3.92 -14.58
N ARG A 125 3.45 3.51 -15.38
CA ARG A 125 3.21 3.00 -16.75
C ARG A 125 2.34 1.75 -16.75
N THR A 126 2.55 0.83 -15.83
CA THR A 126 1.84 -0.45 -15.78
C THR A 126 0.49 -0.38 -15.06
N GLN A 127 0.34 0.51 -14.08
CA GLN A 127 -0.86 0.54 -13.23
C GLN A 127 -1.74 1.78 -13.46
N LEU A 128 -1.19 2.91 -13.91
CA LEU A 128 -1.95 4.15 -14.08
C LEU A 128 -2.12 4.58 -15.54
N ALA A 129 -1.08 4.54 -16.36
CA ALA A 129 -1.06 5.24 -17.66
C ALA A 129 -2.27 4.91 -18.56
N ARG A 130 -2.78 3.66 -18.54
CA ARG A 130 -3.95 3.26 -19.34
C ARG A 130 -5.24 3.96 -18.93
N PHE A 131 -5.35 4.44 -17.68
CA PHE A 131 -6.48 5.27 -17.25
C PHE A 131 -6.54 6.63 -17.94
N GLY A 132 -5.45 7.04 -18.60
CA GLY A 132 -5.43 8.23 -19.45
C GLY A 132 -6.45 8.21 -20.60
N SER A 133 -7.05 7.05 -20.92
CA SER A 133 -8.20 6.96 -21.84
C SER A 133 -9.50 7.45 -21.25
N VAL A 134 -9.58 7.73 -19.95
CA VAL A 134 -10.82 8.15 -19.25
C VAL A 134 -10.64 9.33 -18.32
N CYS A 135 -9.43 9.64 -17.83
CA CYS A 135 -9.19 10.69 -16.83
C CYS A 135 -7.88 11.44 -17.08
N ARG A 136 -7.77 12.67 -16.52
CA ARG A 136 -6.47 13.34 -16.35
C ARG A 136 -5.71 12.61 -15.24
N LEU A 137 -4.41 12.41 -15.44
CA LEU A 137 -3.60 11.59 -14.54
C LEU A 137 -2.78 12.44 -13.58
N PHE A 138 -2.88 12.14 -12.29
CA PHE A 138 -2.12 12.73 -11.21
C PHE A 138 -1.46 11.62 -10.38
N ALA A 139 -0.15 11.63 -10.29
CA ALA A 139 0.60 10.67 -9.48
C ALA A 139 1.73 11.39 -8.74
N PRO A 140 1.52 11.76 -7.46
CA PRO A 140 2.58 12.39 -6.68
C PRO A 140 3.71 11.41 -6.37
N MET A 141 4.94 11.93 -6.33
CA MET A 141 6.02 11.30 -5.58
C MET A 141 5.73 11.43 -4.09
N TYR A 142 6.15 10.46 -3.31
CA TYR A 142 6.09 10.50 -1.84
C TYR A 142 7.22 9.64 -1.26
N ARG A 143 7.67 9.97 -0.07
CA ARG A 143 8.72 9.21 0.64
C ARG A 143 8.15 7.88 1.15
N GLN A 144 8.00 6.94 0.21
CA GLN A 144 7.44 5.62 0.47
C GLN A 144 8.26 4.84 1.50
N VAL A 145 7.60 3.99 2.27
CA VAL A 145 8.29 2.90 2.98
C VAL A 145 8.90 1.99 1.92
N THR A 146 10.21 1.85 1.94
CA THR A 146 10.97 1.07 0.95
C THR A 146 10.76 -0.43 1.15
N MET A 147 11.27 -1.26 0.25
CA MET A 147 11.30 -2.71 0.44
C MET A 147 12.10 -3.09 1.69
N PHE A 148 13.19 -2.39 1.98
CA PHE A 148 13.95 -2.58 3.23
C PHE A 148 13.10 -2.25 4.46
N GLY A 149 12.36 -1.14 4.45
CA GLY A 149 11.44 -0.76 5.52
C GLY A 149 10.30 -1.75 5.70
N LEU A 150 9.74 -2.26 4.60
CA LEU A 150 8.70 -3.27 4.62
C LEU A 150 9.19 -4.58 5.25
N LEU A 151 10.38 -5.06 4.88
CA LEU A 151 10.99 -6.25 5.47
C LEU A 151 11.30 -6.05 6.97
N ALA A 152 11.76 -4.86 7.37
CA ALA A 152 11.95 -4.52 8.78
C ALA A 152 10.63 -4.64 9.56
N ARG A 153 9.53 -4.08 9.02
CA ARG A 153 8.19 -4.19 9.61
C ARG A 153 7.73 -5.65 9.70
N MET A 154 7.88 -6.44 8.65
CA MET A 154 7.52 -7.87 8.63
C MET A 154 8.33 -8.69 9.64
N SER A 155 9.56 -8.27 9.96
CA SER A 155 10.37 -8.87 11.02
C SER A 155 10.05 -8.35 12.43
N GLY A 156 8.95 -7.61 12.59
CA GLY A 156 8.45 -7.11 13.89
C GLY A 156 9.07 -5.79 14.34
N LYS A 157 9.86 -5.09 13.51
CA LYS A 157 10.39 -3.77 13.84
C LYS A 157 9.33 -2.70 13.54
N PRO A 158 8.90 -1.88 14.51
CA PRO A 158 7.95 -0.79 14.25
C PRO A 158 8.62 0.32 13.41
N ILE A 159 7.88 0.88 12.46
CA ILE A 159 8.34 1.97 11.58
C ILE A 159 7.33 3.13 11.54
N PRO A 160 6.79 3.59 12.68
CA PRO A 160 5.69 4.55 12.70
C PRO A 160 6.06 5.90 12.08
N GLN A 161 7.31 6.36 12.22
CA GLN A 161 7.77 7.62 11.65
C GLN A 161 7.75 7.58 10.11
N ALA A 162 8.22 6.48 9.51
CA ALA A 162 8.21 6.32 8.06
C ALA A 162 6.77 6.22 7.50
N GLN A 163 5.88 5.53 8.23
CA GLN A 163 4.46 5.45 7.85
C GLN A 163 3.77 6.81 7.95
N ALA A 164 4.05 7.59 9.01
CA ALA A 164 3.51 8.93 9.18
C ALA A 164 4.06 9.88 8.09
N LEU A 165 5.33 9.77 7.74
CA LEU A 165 5.96 10.56 6.71
C LEU A 165 5.35 10.28 5.32
N ALA A 166 5.21 9.02 4.95
CA ALA A 166 4.57 8.64 3.70
C ALA A 166 3.11 9.14 3.61
N TYR A 167 2.39 9.08 4.73
CA TYR A 167 1.02 9.62 4.78
C TYR A 167 0.99 11.15 4.64
N SER A 168 1.86 11.87 5.36
CA SER A 168 1.89 13.35 5.26
C SER A 168 2.18 13.80 3.84
N ASP A 169 3.13 13.15 3.15
CA ASP A 169 3.45 13.48 1.76
C ASP A 169 2.23 13.31 0.83
N VAL A 170 1.51 12.19 0.97
CA VAL A 170 0.30 11.95 0.16
C VAL A 170 -0.81 12.94 0.50
N ALA A 171 -1.00 13.29 1.77
CA ALA A 171 -1.99 14.29 2.20
C ALA A 171 -1.64 15.68 1.68
N ASP A 172 -0.37 16.08 1.75
CA ASP A 172 0.10 17.38 1.23
C ASP A 172 -0.09 17.46 -0.30
N ALA A 173 0.22 16.36 -1.03
CA ALA A 173 -0.03 16.28 -2.46
C ALA A 173 -1.52 16.37 -2.81
N TRP A 174 -2.37 15.69 -2.02
CA TRP A 174 -3.83 15.74 -2.17
C TRP A 174 -4.38 17.15 -1.95
N HIS A 175 -3.92 17.85 -0.91
CA HIS A 175 -4.34 19.22 -0.63
C HIS A 175 -3.92 20.16 -1.75
N TYR A 176 -2.65 20.08 -2.18
CA TYR A 176 -2.17 20.87 -3.31
C TYR A 176 -3.00 20.64 -4.58
N TYR A 177 -3.23 19.37 -4.93
CA TYR A 177 -4.05 19.00 -6.08
C TYR A 177 -5.47 19.57 -6.01
N LEU A 178 -6.13 19.46 -4.85
CA LEU A 178 -7.48 20.02 -4.68
C LEU A 178 -7.54 21.53 -4.83
N GLU A 179 -6.55 22.23 -4.33
CA GLU A 179 -6.49 23.68 -4.34
C GLU A 179 -6.14 24.25 -5.72
N HIS A 180 -5.22 23.59 -6.44
CA HIS A 180 -4.62 24.17 -7.64
C HIS A 180 -5.04 23.50 -8.96
N ASP A 181 -5.36 22.21 -8.96
CA ASP A 181 -5.48 21.42 -10.19
C ASP A 181 -6.87 20.82 -10.43
N ASN A 182 -7.61 20.46 -9.37
CA ASN A 182 -8.87 19.72 -9.50
C ASN A 182 -10.00 20.54 -10.10
N HIS A 183 -10.09 21.82 -9.75
CA HIS A 183 -11.15 22.74 -10.25
C HIS A 183 -12.60 22.16 -10.15
N GLY A 184 -12.88 21.39 -9.09
CA GLY A 184 -14.20 20.85 -8.84
C GLY A 184 -14.58 19.59 -9.65
N ARG A 185 -13.64 18.98 -10.37
CA ARG A 185 -13.86 17.74 -11.14
C ARG A 185 -14.11 16.55 -10.20
N GLY A 186 -14.81 15.55 -10.72
CA GLY A 186 -14.93 14.25 -10.07
C GLY A 186 -13.57 13.55 -10.00
N VAL A 187 -13.33 12.78 -8.92
CA VAL A 187 -12.04 12.14 -8.66
C VAL A 187 -12.20 10.63 -8.56
N ILE A 188 -11.36 9.91 -9.27
CA ILE A 188 -11.11 8.48 -9.11
C ILE A 188 -9.82 8.35 -8.30
N LEU A 189 -9.92 7.84 -7.07
CA LEU A 189 -8.78 7.52 -6.24
C LEU A 189 -8.30 6.10 -6.55
N ILE A 190 -7.01 5.93 -6.83
CA ILE A 190 -6.44 4.62 -7.16
C ILE A 190 -5.23 4.39 -6.28
N GLY A 191 -5.24 3.30 -5.51
CA GLY A 191 -4.11 2.91 -4.68
C GLY A 191 -3.83 1.43 -4.77
N HIS A 192 -2.54 1.07 -4.76
CA HIS A 192 -2.14 -0.33 -4.69
C HIS A 192 -1.22 -0.56 -3.49
N SER A 193 -1.45 -1.66 -2.73
CA SER A 193 -0.62 -2.08 -1.61
C SER A 193 -0.41 -0.94 -0.60
N GLN A 194 0.83 -0.44 -0.39
CA GLN A 194 1.12 0.71 0.47
C GLN A 194 0.25 1.91 0.09
N GLY A 195 0.13 2.22 -1.20
CA GLY A 195 -0.71 3.31 -1.69
C GLY A 195 -2.20 3.13 -1.36
N ALA A 196 -2.72 1.91 -1.39
CA ALA A 196 -4.09 1.62 -0.95
C ALA A 196 -4.27 1.89 0.55
N GLY A 197 -3.28 1.54 1.37
CA GLY A 197 -3.28 1.83 2.81
C GLY A 197 -3.25 3.33 3.10
N LEU A 198 -2.45 4.09 2.37
CA LEU A 198 -2.35 5.55 2.50
C LEU A 198 -3.64 6.24 2.05
N LEU A 199 -4.22 5.83 0.92
CA LEU A 199 -5.52 6.35 0.46
C LEU A 199 -6.67 5.95 1.40
N ARG A 200 -6.65 4.74 1.97
CA ARG A 200 -7.63 4.38 3.01
C ARG A 200 -7.57 5.35 4.19
N GLN A 201 -6.36 5.68 4.65
CA GLN A 201 -6.17 6.63 5.75
C GLN A 201 -6.62 8.05 5.35
N LEU A 202 -6.35 8.49 4.12
CA LEU A 202 -6.81 9.77 3.59
C LEU A 202 -8.34 9.82 3.54
N LEU A 203 -8.97 8.78 2.99
CA LEU A 203 -10.42 8.65 2.95
C LEU A 203 -11.03 8.75 4.35
N GLN A 204 -10.51 8.00 5.32
CA GLN A 204 -10.98 7.99 6.71
C GLN A 204 -10.87 9.35 7.39
N LYS A 205 -9.77 10.06 7.17
CA LYS A 205 -9.48 11.30 7.88
C LYS A 205 -10.10 12.52 7.22
N GLU A 206 -10.19 12.54 5.89
CA GLU A 206 -10.42 13.77 5.17
C GLU A 206 -11.60 13.74 4.20
N ILE A 207 -12.16 12.56 3.90
CA ILE A 207 -13.18 12.42 2.85
C ILE A 207 -14.48 11.82 3.37
N ASP A 208 -14.43 10.67 4.02
CA ASP A 208 -15.61 9.91 4.47
C ASP A 208 -16.50 10.75 5.40
N GLY A 209 -17.73 11.03 4.99
CA GLY A 209 -18.69 11.89 5.68
C GLY A 209 -18.43 13.38 5.57
N LYS A 210 -17.51 13.83 4.70
CA LYS A 210 -17.20 15.26 4.49
C LYS A 210 -17.69 15.75 3.11
N PRO A 211 -17.87 17.07 2.91
CA PRO A 211 -18.38 17.61 1.63
C PRO A 211 -17.62 17.17 0.38
N ILE A 212 -16.31 16.93 0.50
CA ILE A 212 -15.46 16.46 -0.60
C ILE A 212 -15.83 15.04 -1.07
N GLU A 213 -16.47 14.22 -0.24
CA GLU A 213 -16.93 12.88 -0.61
C GLU A 213 -17.81 12.92 -1.87
N SER A 214 -18.63 13.95 -2.02
CA SER A 214 -19.49 14.14 -3.19
C SER A 214 -18.73 14.25 -4.53
N ARG A 215 -17.43 14.52 -4.50
CA ARG A 215 -16.55 14.54 -5.69
C ARG A 215 -15.94 13.18 -5.99
N ILE A 216 -15.98 12.23 -5.05
CA ILE A 216 -15.37 10.92 -5.29
C ILE A 216 -16.28 10.10 -6.20
N VAL A 217 -15.75 9.76 -7.37
CA VAL A 217 -16.44 8.88 -8.33
C VAL A 217 -16.32 7.43 -7.86
N VAL A 218 -15.08 7.01 -7.58
CA VAL A 218 -14.78 5.69 -7.01
C VAL A 218 -13.41 5.74 -6.34
N ALA A 219 -13.23 4.94 -5.28
CA ALA A 219 -11.91 4.70 -4.72
C ALA A 219 -11.54 3.22 -4.89
N ALA A 220 -10.52 2.95 -5.72
CA ALA A 220 -9.97 1.62 -5.95
C ALA A 220 -8.77 1.38 -5.02
N LEU A 221 -8.96 0.59 -3.97
CA LEU A 221 -7.97 0.26 -2.94
C LEU A 221 -7.51 -1.18 -3.11
N VAL A 222 -6.60 -1.41 -4.06
CA VAL A 222 -6.18 -2.74 -4.49
C VAL A 222 -5.04 -3.26 -3.61
N GLY A 223 -5.15 -4.49 -3.11
CA GLY A 223 -4.11 -5.07 -2.25
C GLY A 223 -3.98 -4.37 -0.90
N GLY A 224 -5.04 -3.70 -0.45
CA GLY A 224 -5.13 -3.06 0.86
C GLY A 224 -6.42 -3.46 1.54
N THR A 225 -6.34 -3.93 2.78
CA THR A 225 -7.52 -4.43 3.50
C THR A 225 -8.49 -3.31 3.84
N VAL A 226 -9.73 -3.46 3.42
CA VAL A 226 -10.88 -2.67 3.83
C VAL A 226 -11.82 -3.59 4.60
N ASP A 227 -12.12 -3.25 5.85
CA ASP A 227 -13.00 -4.06 6.70
C ASP A 227 -14.43 -3.54 6.61
N VAL A 228 -15.39 -4.48 6.59
CA VAL A 228 -16.81 -4.21 6.74
C VAL A 228 -17.42 -5.19 7.74
N PRO A 229 -18.51 -4.86 8.43
CA PRO A 229 -19.25 -5.84 9.22
C PRO A 229 -19.73 -6.97 8.32
N LYS A 230 -19.74 -8.20 8.83
CA LYS A 230 -20.18 -9.37 8.07
C LYS A 230 -21.61 -9.16 7.53
N GLY A 231 -21.76 -9.23 6.22
CA GLY A 231 -23.04 -9.05 5.54
C GLY A 231 -23.42 -7.59 5.28
N ALA A 232 -22.53 -6.63 5.55
CA ALA A 232 -22.72 -5.21 5.25
C ALA A 232 -21.71 -4.70 4.22
N ASP A 233 -22.01 -3.56 3.62
CA ASP A 233 -21.16 -2.89 2.63
C ASP A 233 -20.50 -1.63 3.20
N VAL A 234 -20.85 -1.23 4.40
CA VAL A 234 -20.41 0.00 5.07
C VAL A 234 -20.41 -0.22 6.60
N GLY A 235 -19.73 0.64 7.33
CA GLY A 235 -19.75 0.61 8.81
C GLY A 235 -18.50 -0.02 9.43
N GLY A 236 -17.48 -0.31 8.62
CA GLY A 236 -16.18 -0.81 9.08
C GLY A 236 -15.08 0.24 8.93
N SER A 237 -14.21 0.06 7.93
CA SER A 237 -13.17 1.04 7.61
C SER A 237 -13.74 2.41 7.28
N PHE A 238 -14.93 2.47 6.69
CA PHE A 238 -15.63 3.70 6.33
C PHE A 238 -17.02 3.73 6.95
N LYS A 239 -17.50 4.93 7.33
CA LYS A 239 -18.81 5.13 7.96
C LYS A 239 -19.90 5.48 6.96
N HIS A 240 -19.53 6.09 5.84
CA HIS A 240 -20.45 6.61 4.82
C HIS A 240 -20.21 5.97 3.45
N MET A 241 -18.95 5.87 3.03
CA MET A 241 -18.61 5.27 1.73
C MET A 241 -18.82 3.75 1.75
N SER A 242 -19.72 3.25 0.90
CA SER A 242 -20.03 1.82 0.79
C SER A 242 -19.19 1.13 -0.27
N LEU A 243 -19.19 -0.20 -0.25
CA LEU A 243 -18.61 -1.00 -1.33
C LEU A 243 -19.42 -0.81 -2.63
N CYS A 244 -18.74 -0.82 -3.78
CA CYS A 244 -19.40 -0.79 -5.09
C CYS A 244 -20.11 -2.12 -5.37
N ARG A 245 -21.38 -2.05 -5.81
CA ARG A 245 -22.21 -3.20 -6.17
C ARG A 245 -22.77 -3.14 -7.58
N SER A 246 -22.58 -2.02 -8.26
CA SER A 246 -22.94 -1.88 -9.67
C SER A 246 -21.99 -0.93 -10.40
N ALA A 247 -21.90 -1.06 -11.72
CA ALA A 247 -21.05 -0.21 -12.56
C ALA A 247 -21.55 1.25 -12.65
N SER A 248 -22.80 1.52 -12.29
CA SER A 248 -23.36 2.88 -12.28
C SER A 248 -23.28 3.57 -10.91
N GLN A 249 -22.83 2.86 -9.88
CA GLN A 249 -22.68 3.43 -8.55
C GLN A 249 -21.45 4.34 -8.48
N MET A 250 -21.63 5.52 -7.88
CA MET A 250 -20.57 6.49 -7.59
C MET A 250 -20.42 6.67 -6.08
N GLY A 251 -19.30 7.24 -5.64
CA GLY A 251 -19.01 7.45 -4.22
C GLY A 251 -18.76 6.15 -3.46
N CYS A 252 -18.26 5.11 -4.12
CA CYS A 252 -18.11 3.78 -3.54
C CYS A 252 -16.67 3.25 -3.62
N ILE A 253 -16.42 2.17 -2.91
CA ILE A 253 -15.10 1.55 -2.76
C ILE A 253 -15.03 0.27 -3.58
N ILE A 254 -14.00 0.14 -4.42
CA ILE A 254 -13.54 -1.11 -5.01
C ILE A 254 -12.32 -1.56 -4.23
N THR A 255 -12.35 -2.76 -3.70
CA THR A 255 -11.23 -3.35 -2.98
C THR A 255 -11.19 -4.86 -3.19
N TYR A 256 -10.01 -5.39 -3.41
CA TYR A 256 -9.79 -6.84 -3.51
C TYR A 256 -8.33 -7.17 -3.31
N GLU A 257 -8.07 -8.42 -3.01
CA GLU A 257 -6.75 -9.04 -3.00
C GLU A 257 -6.79 -10.30 -3.86
N SER A 258 -5.70 -10.57 -4.58
CA SER A 258 -5.63 -11.69 -5.52
C SER A 258 -4.76 -12.80 -4.97
N PHE A 259 -5.27 -14.02 -4.99
CA PHE A 259 -4.56 -15.24 -4.62
C PHE A 259 -4.70 -16.28 -5.72
N PRO A 260 -3.68 -17.10 -5.98
CA PRO A 260 -3.84 -18.27 -6.83
C PRO A 260 -4.91 -19.20 -6.25
N ALA A 261 -5.70 -19.84 -7.10
CA ALA A 261 -6.80 -20.70 -6.66
C ALA A 261 -6.33 -21.90 -5.80
N ASP A 262 -5.14 -22.39 -6.07
CA ASP A 262 -4.44 -23.46 -5.35
C ASP A 262 -3.63 -22.97 -4.14
N TYR A 263 -3.60 -21.64 -3.91
CA TYR A 263 -2.87 -21.02 -2.80
C TYR A 263 -3.75 -19.94 -2.13
N PRO A 264 -4.81 -20.33 -1.42
CA PRO A 264 -5.69 -19.39 -0.73
C PRO A 264 -4.93 -18.68 0.42
N PRO A 265 -5.41 -17.49 0.86
CA PRO A 265 -4.79 -16.77 1.97
C PRO A 265 -4.72 -17.64 3.23
N ALA A 266 -3.55 -17.66 3.89
CA ALA A 266 -3.38 -18.38 5.15
C ALA A 266 -4.23 -17.72 6.25
N PRO A 267 -4.81 -18.49 7.18
CA PRO A 267 -5.47 -17.95 8.36
C PRO A 267 -4.52 -17.02 9.13
N GLY A 268 -4.97 -15.78 9.43
CA GLY A 268 -4.14 -14.77 10.09
C GLY A 268 -3.02 -14.17 9.21
N GLY A 269 -3.07 -14.39 7.91
CA GLY A 269 -2.13 -13.80 6.94
C GLY A 269 -2.20 -12.28 6.94
N LEU A 270 -1.15 -11.63 6.42
CA LEU A 270 -1.05 -10.17 6.32
C LEU A 270 -2.13 -9.56 5.39
N PHE A 271 -2.57 -10.33 4.40
CA PHE A 271 -3.52 -9.91 3.38
C PHE A 271 -4.80 -10.73 3.47
N GLY A 272 -5.95 -10.10 3.22
CA GLY A 272 -7.26 -10.74 3.23
C GLY A 272 -7.78 -11.10 4.62
N ALA A 273 -7.12 -10.64 5.69
CA ALA A 273 -7.55 -10.85 7.07
C ALA A 273 -8.19 -9.56 7.61
N ALA A 274 -9.41 -9.67 8.13
CA ALA A 274 -10.10 -8.56 8.79
C ALA A 274 -9.52 -8.29 10.18
N ALA A 275 -9.57 -7.02 10.59
CA ALA A 275 -9.18 -6.58 11.91
C ALA A 275 -10.41 -6.49 12.82
N GLY A 276 -10.71 -7.54 13.58
CA GLY A 276 -11.72 -7.51 14.62
C GLY A 276 -12.83 -8.54 14.49
N GLU A 277 -13.48 -8.79 15.61
CA GLU A 277 -14.61 -9.73 15.72
C GLU A 277 -15.83 -9.18 14.95
N GLY A 278 -16.50 -10.03 14.21
CA GLY A 278 -17.66 -9.66 13.39
C GLY A 278 -17.34 -8.89 12.11
N MET A 279 -16.07 -8.61 11.84
CA MET A 279 -15.62 -7.95 10.60
C MET A 279 -15.14 -8.97 9.58
N VAL A 280 -15.24 -8.60 8.31
CA VAL A 280 -14.67 -9.35 7.18
C VAL A 280 -13.85 -8.41 6.30
N ALA A 281 -12.78 -8.92 5.72
CA ALA A 281 -12.07 -8.22 4.67
C ALA A 281 -12.99 -8.12 3.44
N ALA A 282 -13.28 -6.90 3.01
CA ALA A 282 -14.15 -6.66 1.88
C ALA A 282 -13.50 -7.13 0.57
N CYS A 283 -14.31 -7.70 -0.31
CA CYS A 283 -13.90 -8.07 -1.65
C CYS A 283 -14.97 -7.65 -2.65
N THR A 284 -14.59 -6.81 -3.61
CA THR A 284 -15.41 -6.44 -4.75
C THR A 284 -14.74 -6.93 -6.01
N ASN A 285 -15.46 -7.67 -6.85
CA ASN A 285 -14.94 -8.09 -8.14
C ASN A 285 -15.16 -6.96 -9.18
N PRO A 286 -14.12 -6.25 -9.66
CA PRO A 286 -14.29 -5.14 -10.60
C PRO A 286 -14.88 -5.58 -11.94
N ALA A 287 -14.76 -6.86 -12.31
CA ALA A 287 -15.36 -7.43 -13.52
C ALA A 287 -16.82 -7.87 -13.32
N ALA A 288 -17.30 -7.94 -12.07
CA ALA A 288 -18.67 -8.36 -11.73
C ALA A 288 -19.09 -7.78 -10.38
N LEU A 289 -19.27 -6.46 -10.29
CA LEU A 289 -19.56 -5.74 -9.03
C LEU A 289 -20.82 -6.24 -8.34
N GLY A 290 -21.83 -6.71 -9.09
CA GLY A 290 -23.03 -7.35 -8.56
C GLY A 290 -22.83 -8.76 -7.99
N GLY A 291 -21.59 -9.29 -8.00
CA GLY A 291 -21.23 -10.63 -7.56
C GLY A 291 -20.98 -11.61 -8.71
N GLY A 292 -20.40 -12.75 -8.37
CA GLY A 292 -20.04 -13.79 -9.34
C GLY A 292 -18.70 -13.58 -10.01
N SER A 293 -18.55 -14.10 -11.23
CA SER A 293 -17.32 -14.01 -12.03
C SER A 293 -17.51 -13.13 -13.28
N GLY A 294 -16.45 -12.48 -13.72
CA GLY A 294 -16.42 -11.68 -14.94
C GLY A 294 -15.13 -11.93 -15.73
N ARG A 295 -15.19 -11.74 -17.05
CA ARG A 295 -14.01 -11.86 -17.90
C ARG A 295 -13.08 -10.68 -17.66
N LEU A 296 -11.81 -10.95 -17.46
CA LEU A 296 -10.76 -9.95 -17.39
C LEU A 296 -10.15 -9.70 -18.77
N HIS A 297 -9.73 -8.46 -19.01
CA HIS A 297 -8.96 -8.05 -20.18
C HIS A 297 -7.55 -7.67 -19.70
N ALA A 298 -6.66 -8.65 -19.62
CA ALA A 298 -5.30 -8.44 -19.16
C ALA A 298 -4.45 -7.81 -20.25
N TYR A 299 -3.64 -6.82 -19.87
CA TYR A 299 -2.60 -6.22 -20.70
C TYR A 299 -1.25 -6.56 -20.05
N LEU A 300 -0.36 -7.17 -20.83
CA LEU A 300 0.94 -7.60 -20.35
C LEU A 300 2.03 -6.83 -21.10
N SER A 301 3.09 -6.45 -20.38
CA SER A 301 4.30 -5.92 -21.02
C SER A 301 5.04 -7.05 -21.71
N THR A 302 5.57 -6.79 -22.89
CA THR A 302 6.48 -7.68 -23.62
C THR A 302 7.92 -7.41 -23.21
#